data_f5f7b70631d108472b95926ccd00ecc6
#
_entry.id   f5f7b70631d108472b95926ccd00ecc6
#
_cell.length_a   1.000
_cell.length_b   1.000
_cell.length_c   1.000
_cell.angle_alpha   90.00
_cell.angle_beta   90.00
_cell.angle_gamma   90.00
#
_symmetry.space_group_name_H-M   'P 1'
#
loop_
_entity.id
_entity.type
_entity.pdbx_description
1 polymer ?
#
loop_
_entity_poly.entity_id
_entity_poly.type
_entity_poly.pdbx_seq_one_letter_code
_entity_poly.pdbx_strand_id
1 'polypeptide(L)'
;MITNLPTSSMRHSRYGNFDSMKILIACDKFKGSLTAPEACQAVASGISKTPGSNTVEIRQLPVADGGDGLALSLTTAGSGEWVTHQVSNALGQPIDAGYGIIESGRTAVIEMAEASGLAQLNATSLYPWKATTFGTGELILDAMDRGVEKIILGIGGSATNDGGTGMASAMGFQFLDKNGRVLDAIPTELEKAASIVTPKNLSLPRFTVACDVTNPLLGPLGCTTIYGPQKGILPDDLSRHEKRLTHLVGLTGDHGRTAADQPGAGAAGGLGFGCLVFFNARLVRGFDLVADILQLDAAVQWADLVITGEGKLDSQSCQGKAPHGVAQLAQRHGKSTAAFCGFLESRELEKEFGPVCEIRDPKLSIEENMQQGANRLRSAAAQFIAPLIFPST
;
A
#
# COMPACT_ATOMS: atom_id res chain seq x y z
N MET A 1 -15.35 -9.61 -28.68
CA MET A 1 -14.46 -9.43 -29.85
C MET A 1 -13.43 -8.40 -29.43
N ILE A 2 -12.21 -8.84 -29.13
CA ILE A 2 -11.08 -7.94 -28.88
C ILE A 2 -10.61 -7.48 -30.29
N THR A 3 -11.09 -6.32 -30.71
CA THR A 3 -10.80 -5.76 -32.02
C THR A 3 -9.57 -4.88 -31.90
N ASN A 4 -8.56 -5.18 -32.75
CA ASN A 4 -7.39 -4.37 -33.09
C ASN A 4 -6.32 -4.16 -32.01
N LEU A 5 -5.50 -5.20 -31.80
CA LEU A 5 -4.12 -4.99 -31.35
C LEU A 5 -3.36 -4.27 -32.49
N PRO A 6 -2.61 -3.19 -32.23
CA PRO A 6 -1.75 -2.59 -33.23
C PRO A 6 -0.54 -3.49 -33.48
N THR A 7 -0.67 -4.40 -34.46
CA THR A 7 0.37 -5.36 -34.83
C THR A 7 1.50 -4.76 -35.68
N SER A 8 1.45 -3.48 -36.04
CA SER A 8 2.36 -2.90 -37.05
C SER A 8 3.59 -2.17 -36.52
N SER A 9 3.64 -1.77 -35.23
CA SER A 9 4.80 -0.98 -34.73
C SER A 9 5.83 -1.81 -33.93
N MET A 10 5.53 -3.06 -33.56
CA MET A 10 6.48 -3.96 -32.91
C MET A 10 7.25 -4.87 -33.88
N ARG A 11 7.11 -4.66 -35.18
CA ARG A 11 7.76 -5.50 -36.19
C ARG A 11 9.21 -5.06 -36.46
N HIS A 12 10.11 -6.00 -36.32
CA HIS A 12 11.38 -6.13 -37.02
C HIS A 12 12.66 -5.47 -36.56
N SER A 13 12.88 -5.03 -35.31
CA SER A 13 14.27 -4.60 -35.06
C SER A 13 14.91 -4.94 -33.70
N ARG A 14 14.25 -5.65 -32.80
CA ARG A 14 14.81 -5.84 -31.45
C ARG A 14 14.90 -7.27 -30.90
N TYR A 15 14.34 -8.27 -31.58
CA TYR A 15 14.44 -9.64 -31.08
C TYR A 15 15.43 -10.41 -31.95
N GLY A 16 16.73 -10.36 -31.57
CA GLY A 16 17.73 -11.30 -32.04
C GLY A 16 17.37 -12.73 -31.58
N ASN A 17 18.07 -13.76 -32.08
CA ASN A 17 17.93 -15.16 -31.64
C ASN A 17 18.02 -15.23 -30.12
N PHE A 18 16.85 -15.27 -29.41
CA PHE A 18 16.79 -15.44 -27.97
C PHE A 18 16.70 -16.93 -27.68
N ASP A 19 17.64 -17.44 -26.89
CA ASP A 19 17.52 -18.78 -26.30
C ASP A 19 16.26 -18.90 -25.40
N SER A 20 15.82 -17.80 -24.79
CA SER A 20 14.54 -17.66 -24.06
C SER A 20 14.13 -16.20 -23.91
N MET A 21 12.83 -15.88 -24.03
CA MET A 21 12.25 -14.57 -23.74
C MET A 21 12.04 -14.38 -22.22
N LYS A 22 12.55 -13.30 -21.67
CA LYS A 22 12.45 -13.00 -20.24
C LYS A 22 11.31 -12.03 -19.94
N ILE A 23 10.36 -12.46 -19.13
CA ILE A 23 9.17 -11.65 -18.78
C ILE A 23 9.14 -11.40 -17.28
N LEU A 24 9.10 -10.10 -16.92
CA LEU A 24 8.79 -9.68 -15.56
C LEU A 24 7.30 -9.36 -15.47
N ILE A 25 6.61 -9.93 -14.47
CA ILE A 25 5.22 -9.64 -14.16
C ILE A 25 5.21 -8.92 -12.81
N ALA A 26 4.82 -7.64 -12.83
CA ALA A 26 4.79 -6.74 -11.67
C ALA A 26 3.45 -5.99 -11.61
N CYS A 27 2.39 -6.71 -11.25
CA CYS A 27 1.03 -6.17 -11.12
C CYS A 27 0.75 -5.73 -9.68
N ASP A 28 -0.06 -4.68 -9.53
CA ASP A 28 -0.75 -4.32 -8.30
C ASP A 28 -2.06 -5.12 -8.17
N LYS A 29 -2.77 -4.96 -7.04
CA LYS A 29 -4.06 -5.57 -6.80
C LYS A 29 -5.13 -5.10 -7.79
N PHE A 30 -6.04 -5.99 -8.14
CA PHE A 30 -7.29 -5.66 -8.82
C PHE A 30 -8.38 -5.48 -7.77
N LYS A 31 -8.51 -4.27 -7.26
CA LYS A 31 -9.32 -3.95 -6.08
C LYS A 31 -10.71 -4.56 -6.15
N GLY A 32 -11.08 -5.30 -5.10
CA GLY A 32 -12.35 -6.03 -5.00
C GLY A 32 -12.40 -7.35 -5.78
N SER A 33 -11.31 -7.74 -6.49
CA SER A 33 -11.27 -8.95 -7.32
C SER A 33 -10.06 -9.85 -7.02
N LEU A 34 -8.83 -9.34 -7.13
CA LEU A 34 -7.59 -10.09 -6.95
C LEU A 34 -6.58 -9.32 -6.12
N THR A 35 -5.87 -10.02 -5.27
CA THR A 35 -4.62 -9.52 -4.66
C THR A 35 -3.52 -9.39 -5.72
N ALA A 36 -2.47 -8.63 -5.45
CA ALA A 36 -1.35 -8.49 -6.37
C ALA A 36 -0.66 -9.83 -6.70
N PRO A 37 -0.39 -10.73 -5.72
CA PRO A 37 0.10 -12.08 -6.00
C PRO A 37 -0.83 -12.89 -6.90
N GLU A 38 -2.15 -12.88 -6.66
CA GLU A 38 -3.13 -13.60 -7.49
C GLU A 38 -3.17 -13.05 -8.92
N ALA A 39 -3.07 -11.73 -9.09
CA ALA A 39 -3.01 -11.10 -10.41
C ALA A 39 -1.74 -11.53 -11.17
N CYS A 40 -0.56 -11.46 -10.52
CA CYS A 40 0.68 -11.94 -11.11
C CYS A 40 0.60 -13.42 -11.49
N GLN A 41 0.05 -14.27 -10.62
CA GLN A 41 -0.12 -15.69 -10.87
C GLN A 41 -1.11 -15.98 -12.02
N ALA A 42 -2.18 -15.19 -12.15
CA ALA A 42 -3.12 -15.33 -13.25
C ALA A 42 -2.46 -15.02 -14.60
N VAL A 43 -1.68 -13.92 -14.68
CA VAL A 43 -0.91 -13.55 -15.89
C VAL A 43 0.11 -14.64 -16.21
N ALA A 44 0.92 -15.07 -15.24
CA ALA A 44 1.92 -16.12 -15.41
C ALA A 44 1.30 -17.44 -15.91
N SER A 45 0.16 -17.83 -15.32
CA SER A 45 -0.57 -19.05 -15.74
C SER A 45 -1.11 -18.95 -17.16
N GLY A 46 -1.53 -17.77 -17.60
CA GLY A 46 -1.96 -17.53 -18.98
C GLY A 46 -0.81 -17.71 -19.98
N ILE A 47 0.33 -17.09 -19.67
CA ILE A 47 1.53 -17.19 -20.49
C ILE A 47 2.03 -18.65 -20.56
N SER A 48 2.19 -19.32 -19.41
CA SER A 48 2.75 -20.69 -19.34
C SER A 48 1.88 -21.73 -20.02
N LYS A 49 0.57 -21.51 -20.18
CA LYS A 49 -0.35 -22.41 -20.88
C LYS A 49 -0.41 -22.16 -22.40
N THR A 50 0.23 -21.11 -22.88
CA THR A 50 0.28 -20.80 -24.30
C THR A 50 1.28 -21.77 -25.00
N PRO A 51 0.92 -22.40 -26.12
CA PRO A 51 1.86 -23.23 -26.88
C PRO A 51 3.17 -22.47 -27.14
N GLY A 52 4.31 -23.13 -27.08
CA GLY A 52 5.63 -22.51 -27.29
C GLY A 52 6.18 -21.73 -26.09
N SER A 53 5.46 -21.62 -24.98
CA SER A 53 5.90 -20.91 -23.76
C SER A 53 7.10 -21.56 -23.04
N ASN A 54 7.54 -22.74 -23.45
CA ASN A 54 8.77 -23.37 -22.96
C ASN A 54 10.05 -22.55 -23.25
N THR A 55 9.96 -21.57 -24.13
CA THR A 55 11.03 -20.59 -24.44
C THR A 55 10.87 -19.29 -23.66
N VAL A 56 10.01 -19.25 -22.61
CA VAL A 56 9.75 -18.06 -21.82
C VAL A 56 10.20 -18.29 -20.38
N GLU A 57 11.05 -17.40 -19.86
CA GLU A 57 11.41 -17.35 -18.44
C GLU A 57 10.57 -16.25 -17.76
N ILE A 58 9.86 -16.60 -16.69
CA ILE A 58 8.93 -15.69 -16.00
C ILE A 58 9.45 -15.41 -14.60
N ARG A 59 9.50 -14.12 -14.22
CA ARG A 59 9.63 -13.67 -12.83
C ARG A 59 8.37 -12.92 -12.41
N GLN A 60 7.87 -13.22 -11.22
CA GLN A 60 6.71 -12.58 -10.62
C GLN A 60 7.16 -11.75 -9.43
N LEU A 61 6.92 -10.45 -9.46
CA LEU A 61 7.16 -9.53 -8.36
C LEU A 61 5.89 -8.70 -8.14
N PRO A 62 4.93 -9.21 -7.33
CA PRO A 62 3.74 -8.43 -6.99
C PRO A 62 4.15 -7.12 -6.36
N VAL A 63 3.60 -6.01 -6.84
CA VAL A 63 3.90 -4.65 -6.36
C VAL A 63 2.71 -4.06 -5.62
N ALA A 64 2.97 -3.00 -4.88
CA ALA A 64 1.96 -2.19 -4.20
C ALA A 64 2.42 -0.73 -4.15
N ASP A 65 1.47 0.18 -3.97
CA ASP A 65 1.71 1.61 -3.85
C ASP A 65 1.89 2.10 -2.39
N GLY A 66 2.11 1.18 -1.43
CA GLY A 66 2.18 1.52 -0.01
C GLY A 66 0.82 1.56 0.71
N GLY A 67 -0.28 1.41 -0.03
CA GLY A 67 -1.63 1.24 0.51
C GLY A 67 -1.95 -0.22 0.85
N ASP A 68 -3.25 -0.57 0.84
CA ASP A 68 -3.73 -1.91 1.16
C ASP A 68 -3.02 -2.99 0.32
N GLY A 69 -2.58 -4.08 0.93
CA GLY A 69 -1.91 -5.21 0.28
C GLY A 69 -0.38 -5.10 0.20
N LEU A 70 0.21 -4.06 0.78
CA LEU A 70 1.66 -3.88 0.89
C LEU A 70 2.31 -5.09 1.60
N ALA A 71 1.79 -5.45 2.79
CA ALA A 71 2.34 -6.53 3.59
C ALA A 71 2.27 -7.88 2.85
N LEU A 72 1.12 -8.19 2.25
CA LEU A 72 0.96 -9.42 1.50
C LEU A 72 1.89 -9.48 0.27
N SER A 73 2.01 -8.38 -0.47
CA SER A 73 2.87 -8.31 -1.67
C SER A 73 4.34 -8.53 -1.31
N LEU A 74 4.86 -7.81 -0.32
CA LEU A 74 6.25 -7.94 0.11
C LEU A 74 6.55 -9.30 0.74
N THR A 75 5.62 -9.84 1.54
CA THR A 75 5.78 -11.15 2.16
C THR A 75 5.82 -12.26 1.12
N THR A 76 4.92 -12.21 0.14
CA THR A 76 4.88 -13.20 -0.95
C THR A 76 6.12 -13.13 -1.82
N ALA A 77 6.50 -11.93 -2.25
CA ALA A 77 7.68 -11.73 -3.10
C ALA A 77 8.99 -12.07 -2.38
N GLY A 78 9.07 -11.80 -1.07
CA GLY A 78 10.22 -12.12 -0.23
C GLY A 78 10.24 -13.56 0.29
N SER A 79 9.29 -14.43 -0.11
CA SER A 79 9.13 -15.78 0.43
C SER A 79 9.11 -15.79 1.96
N GLY A 80 8.46 -14.79 2.54
CA GLY A 80 8.36 -14.55 3.96
C GLY A 80 7.25 -15.38 4.63
N GLU A 81 7.09 -15.17 5.93
CA GLU A 81 6.07 -15.79 6.76
C GLU A 81 4.95 -14.80 7.07
N TRP A 82 3.70 -15.26 7.03
CA TRP A 82 2.56 -14.48 7.49
C TRP A 82 2.23 -14.84 8.94
N VAL A 83 2.19 -13.84 9.80
CA VAL A 83 1.87 -13.97 11.23
C VAL A 83 0.48 -13.40 11.47
N THR A 84 -0.33 -14.09 12.26
CA THR A 84 -1.63 -13.59 12.76
C THR A 84 -1.57 -13.44 14.27
N HIS A 85 -2.04 -12.31 14.77
CA HIS A 85 -2.08 -12.01 16.21
C HIS A 85 -3.43 -11.39 16.58
N GLN A 86 -3.92 -11.67 17.79
CA GLN A 86 -5.14 -11.06 18.30
C GLN A 86 -4.83 -9.67 18.86
N VAL A 87 -5.46 -8.64 18.31
CA VAL A 87 -5.28 -7.24 18.69
C VAL A 87 -6.62 -6.52 18.78
N SER A 88 -6.60 -5.29 19.23
CA SER A 88 -7.76 -4.40 19.26
C SER A 88 -8.01 -3.78 17.88
N ASN A 89 -9.26 -3.75 17.43
CA ASN A 89 -9.62 -2.88 16.31
C ASN A 89 -9.62 -1.40 16.73
N ALA A 90 -9.91 -0.49 15.80
CA ALA A 90 -9.91 0.95 16.08
C ALA A 90 -10.88 1.38 17.21
N LEU A 91 -11.85 0.55 17.58
CA LEU A 91 -12.82 0.79 18.66
C LEU A 91 -12.55 -0.03 19.91
N GLY A 92 -11.39 -0.70 20.01
CA GLY A 92 -10.99 -1.50 21.17
C GLY A 92 -11.63 -2.90 21.23
N GLN A 93 -12.23 -3.38 20.15
CA GLN A 93 -12.78 -4.73 20.07
C GLN A 93 -11.70 -5.72 19.60
N PRO A 94 -11.63 -6.94 20.17
CA PRO A 94 -10.64 -7.93 19.76
C PRO A 94 -10.91 -8.42 18.34
N ILE A 95 -9.86 -8.47 17.52
CA ILE A 95 -9.86 -9.03 16.17
C ILE A 95 -8.56 -9.79 15.92
N ASP A 96 -8.58 -10.72 14.99
CA ASP A 96 -7.37 -11.31 14.43
C ASP A 96 -6.87 -10.42 13.30
N ALA A 97 -5.62 -9.95 13.41
CA ALA A 97 -4.95 -9.12 12.40
C ALA A 97 -3.60 -9.73 12.04
N GLY A 98 -3.17 -9.52 10.80
CA GLY A 98 -1.97 -10.16 10.28
C GLY A 98 -0.91 -9.18 9.81
N TYR A 99 0.33 -9.68 9.74
CA TYR A 99 1.47 -8.98 9.17
C TYR A 99 2.50 -9.95 8.61
N GLY A 100 3.35 -9.47 7.72
CA GLY A 100 4.40 -10.28 7.12
C GLY A 100 5.73 -10.17 7.86
N ILE A 101 6.50 -11.26 7.87
CA ILE A 101 7.91 -11.28 8.29
C ILE A 101 8.75 -11.69 7.09
N ILE A 102 9.74 -10.88 6.74
CA ILE A 102 10.64 -11.07 5.60
C ILE A 102 12.12 -10.99 6.03
N GLU A 103 13.04 -11.12 5.08
CA GLU A 103 14.48 -11.03 5.32
C GLU A 103 14.96 -11.98 6.43
N SER A 104 14.49 -13.23 6.42
CA SER A 104 14.84 -14.27 7.40
C SER A 104 14.53 -13.86 8.85
N GLY A 105 13.38 -13.26 9.08
CA GLY A 105 12.91 -12.91 10.42
C GLY A 105 13.30 -11.51 10.91
N ARG A 106 14.05 -10.73 10.12
CA ARG A 106 14.59 -9.44 10.56
C ARG A 106 13.70 -8.24 10.30
N THR A 107 12.73 -8.35 9.39
CA THR A 107 11.88 -7.22 9.00
C THR A 107 10.41 -7.61 9.08
N ALA A 108 9.63 -6.86 9.85
CA ALA A 108 8.17 -6.95 9.83
C ALA A 108 7.57 -5.95 8.84
N VAL A 109 6.58 -6.38 8.09
CA VAL A 109 5.77 -5.54 7.20
C VAL A 109 4.35 -5.53 7.73
N ILE A 110 3.94 -4.40 8.26
CA ILE A 110 2.67 -4.21 8.98
C ILE A 110 1.82 -3.18 8.22
N GLU A 111 0.55 -3.46 8.04
CA GLU A 111 -0.42 -2.46 7.57
C GLU A 111 -1.27 -2.02 8.76
N MET A 112 -1.31 -0.72 9.03
CA MET A 112 -2.16 -0.21 10.11
C MET A 112 -3.65 -0.54 9.89
N ALA A 113 -4.07 -0.73 8.64
CA ALA A 113 -5.44 -1.06 8.28
C ALA A 113 -5.89 -2.44 8.76
N GLU A 114 -4.97 -3.37 9.00
CA GLU A 114 -5.27 -4.70 9.54
C GLU A 114 -5.88 -4.62 10.95
N ALA A 115 -5.45 -3.66 11.76
CA ALA A 115 -5.99 -3.42 13.10
C ALA A 115 -6.88 -2.17 13.15
N SER A 116 -6.39 -1.04 12.65
CA SER A 116 -7.00 0.28 12.87
C SER A 116 -7.62 0.87 11.60
N GLY A 117 -8.00 0.01 10.64
CA GLY A 117 -8.55 0.39 9.34
C GLY A 117 -10.07 0.58 9.30
N LEU A 118 -10.53 1.36 8.32
CA LEU A 118 -11.97 1.52 8.03
C LEU A 118 -12.65 0.21 7.62
N ALA A 119 -11.94 -0.68 6.94
CA ALA A 119 -12.47 -1.97 6.51
C ALA A 119 -12.82 -2.90 7.69
N GLN A 120 -12.23 -2.69 8.86
CA GLN A 120 -12.51 -3.41 10.10
C GLN A 120 -13.76 -2.91 10.83
N LEU A 121 -14.36 -1.83 10.34
CA LEU A 121 -15.53 -1.21 10.97
C LEU A 121 -16.75 -1.28 10.04
N ASN A 122 -17.93 -1.42 10.63
CA ASN A 122 -19.17 -1.25 9.89
C ASN A 122 -19.39 0.24 9.58
N ALA A 123 -19.92 0.57 8.42
CA ALA A 123 -20.18 1.95 7.99
C ALA A 123 -21.07 2.75 8.98
N THR A 124 -21.91 2.06 9.76
CA THR A 124 -22.77 2.64 10.82
C THR A 124 -22.04 2.83 12.16
N SER A 125 -20.78 2.39 12.27
CA SER A 125 -20.00 2.36 13.53
C SER A 125 -18.75 3.22 13.46
N LEU A 126 -18.82 4.36 12.75
CA LEU A 126 -17.71 5.31 12.71
C LEU A 126 -17.79 6.23 13.95
N TYR A 127 -16.87 6.04 14.87
CA TYR A 127 -16.77 6.82 16.11
C TYR A 127 -15.42 7.54 16.20
N PRO A 128 -15.23 8.65 15.48
CA PRO A 128 -13.93 9.33 15.37
C PRO A 128 -13.38 9.83 16.72
N TRP A 129 -14.25 10.05 17.71
CA TRP A 129 -13.89 10.44 19.08
C TRP A 129 -13.35 9.27 19.93
N LYS A 130 -13.49 8.04 19.48
CA LYS A 130 -13.01 6.83 20.17
C LYS A 130 -12.00 6.05 19.34
N ALA A 131 -11.99 6.25 18.02
CA ALA A 131 -11.12 5.50 17.13
C ALA A 131 -9.64 5.77 17.40
N THR A 132 -8.89 4.71 17.67
CA THR A 132 -7.50 4.74 18.14
C THR A 132 -6.61 3.81 17.31
N THR A 133 -5.33 4.16 17.20
CA THR A 133 -4.28 3.34 16.57
C THR A 133 -3.67 2.31 17.54
N PHE A 134 -4.31 2.04 18.69
CA PHE A 134 -3.75 1.16 19.72
C PHE A 134 -3.44 -0.25 19.19
N GLY A 135 -4.36 -0.86 18.46
CA GLY A 135 -4.14 -2.19 17.87
C GLY A 135 -3.00 -2.24 16.85
N THR A 136 -2.73 -1.15 16.15
CA THR A 136 -1.52 -1.04 15.31
C THR A 136 -0.26 -1.14 16.17
N GLY A 137 -0.24 -0.53 17.35
CA GLY A 137 0.85 -0.65 18.31
C GLY A 137 0.98 -2.07 18.86
N GLU A 138 -0.12 -2.79 19.09
CA GLU A 138 -0.10 -4.21 19.52
C GLU A 138 0.55 -5.10 18.46
N LEU A 139 0.26 -4.91 17.16
CA LEU A 139 0.96 -5.63 16.08
C LEU A 139 2.47 -5.35 16.06
N ILE A 140 2.85 -4.09 16.30
CA ILE A 140 4.26 -3.69 16.37
C ILE A 140 4.95 -4.37 17.55
N LEU A 141 4.31 -4.44 18.72
CA LEU A 141 4.85 -5.13 19.88
C LEU A 141 5.07 -6.62 19.63
N ASP A 142 4.08 -7.33 19.06
CA ASP A 142 4.25 -8.75 18.71
C ASP A 142 5.42 -8.96 17.75
N ALA A 143 5.59 -8.09 16.76
CA ALA A 143 6.74 -8.14 15.85
C ALA A 143 8.07 -7.90 16.58
N MET A 144 8.12 -6.94 17.51
CA MET A 144 9.32 -6.66 18.33
C MET A 144 9.66 -7.83 19.26
N ASP A 145 8.67 -8.47 19.87
CA ASP A 145 8.86 -9.66 20.73
C ASP A 145 9.44 -10.84 19.94
N ARG A 146 9.23 -10.88 18.61
CA ARG A 146 9.87 -11.85 17.71
C ARG A 146 11.30 -11.47 17.31
N GLY A 147 11.80 -10.32 17.74
CA GLY A 147 13.18 -9.88 17.55
C GLY A 147 13.46 -9.23 16.20
N VAL A 148 12.45 -8.64 15.53
CA VAL A 148 12.68 -7.91 14.28
C VAL A 148 13.54 -6.66 14.52
N GLU A 149 14.40 -6.36 13.55
CA GLU A 149 15.31 -5.21 13.58
C GLU A 149 14.75 -4.00 12.82
N LYS A 150 13.77 -4.25 11.95
CA LYS A 150 13.14 -3.24 11.09
C LYS A 150 11.63 -3.44 11.07
N ILE A 151 10.91 -2.32 11.00
CA ILE A 151 9.47 -2.28 10.75
C ILE A 151 9.20 -1.43 9.53
N ILE A 152 8.47 -2.00 8.60
CA ILE A 152 7.85 -1.32 7.48
C ILE A 152 6.37 -1.19 7.82
N LEU A 153 5.91 0.05 7.95
CA LEU A 153 4.53 0.34 8.30
C LEU A 153 3.80 1.01 7.14
N GLY A 154 2.82 0.31 6.56
CA GLY A 154 1.85 0.90 5.64
C GLY A 154 0.76 1.64 6.43
N ILE A 155 0.49 2.89 6.07
CA ILE A 155 -0.47 3.74 6.81
C ILE A 155 -1.72 4.11 6.00
N GLY A 156 -2.00 3.41 4.91
CA GLY A 156 -3.24 3.54 4.14
C GLY A 156 -4.47 3.00 4.88
N GLY A 157 -5.68 3.35 4.43
CA GLY A 157 -6.94 2.75 4.88
C GLY A 157 -7.41 3.05 6.30
N SER A 158 -6.84 4.05 6.99
CA SER A 158 -7.06 4.35 8.42
C SER A 158 -8.49 4.78 8.78
N ALA A 159 -9.01 4.31 9.93
CA ALA A 159 -10.25 4.77 10.55
C ALA A 159 -10.04 5.89 11.58
N THR A 160 -8.80 6.17 11.95
CA THR A 160 -8.43 6.95 13.14
C THR A 160 -8.06 8.40 12.81
N ASN A 161 -8.14 9.27 13.80
CA ASN A 161 -7.67 10.66 13.75
C ASN A 161 -7.07 11.03 15.12
N ASP A 162 -6.19 10.17 15.66
CA ASP A 162 -5.63 10.26 17.00
C ASP A 162 -4.19 10.80 17.06
N GLY A 163 -3.59 11.13 15.91
CA GLY A 163 -2.19 11.59 15.86
C GLY A 163 -1.17 10.50 16.19
N GLY A 164 -1.55 9.22 16.11
CA GLY A 164 -0.70 8.08 16.44
C GLY A 164 -0.54 7.82 17.93
N THR A 165 -1.32 8.49 18.78
CA THR A 165 -1.21 8.38 20.26
C THR A 165 -1.63 7.02 20.77
N GLY A 166 -2.58 6.34 20.13
CA GLY A 166 -2.94 4.96 20.47
C GLY A 166 -1.77 4.01 20.29
N MET A 167 -1.13 4.06 19.12
CA MET A 167 0.06 3.27 18.82
C MET A 167 1.19 3.57 19.82
N ALA A 168 1.44 4.84 20.14
CA ALA A 168 2.43 5.22 21.13
C ALA A 168 2.08 4.67 22.53
N SER A 169 0.80 4.70 22.93
CA SER A 169 0.36 4.16 24.22
C SER A 169 0.55 2.64 24.32
N ALA A 170 0.24 1.89 23.27
CA ALA A 170 0.53 0.46 23.23
C ALA A 170 2.03 0.19 23.43
N MET A 171 2.89 1.06 22.88
CA MET A 171 4.36 1.00 23.02
C MET A 171 4.87 1.54 24.36
N GLY A 172 3.98 1.86 25.33
CA GLY A 172 4.33 2.26 26.67
C GLY A 172 4.47 3.77 26.93
N PHE A 173 4.19 4.63 25.93
CA PHE A 173 4.08 6.06 26.20
C PHE A 173 2.83 6.33 27.03
N GLN A 174 2.92 7.24 28.00
CA GLN A 174 1.81 7.60 28.86
C GLN A 174 1.44 9.08 28.64
N PHE A 175 0.16 9.31 28.39
CA PHE A 175 -0.42 10.66 28.32
C PHE A 175 -1.06 10.96 29.67
N LEU A 176 -0.58 11.98 30.37
CA LEU A 176 -1.02 12.31 31.72
C LEU A 176 -1.86 13.58 31.73
N ASP A 177 -2.91 13.61 32.54
CA ASP A 177 -3.64 14.81 32.83
C ASP A 177 -2.86 15.73 33.81
N LYS A 178 -3.40 16.92 34.12
CA LYS A 178 -2.80 17.89 35.05
C LYS A 178 -2.59 17.38 36.47
N ASN A 179 -3.24 16.28 36.84
CA ASN A 179 -3.14 15.66 38.17
C ASN A 179 -2.19 14.45 38.15
N GLY A 180 -1.56 14.14 37.00
CA GLY A 180 -0.67 12.99 36.82
C GLY A 180 -1.39 11.66 36.59
N ARG A 181 -2.70 11.67 36.33
CA ARG A 181 -3.45 10.46 35.99
C ARG A 181 -3.20 10.08 34.55
N VAL A 182 -2.94 8.80 34.29
CA VAL A 182 -2.84 8.24 32.93
C VAL A 182 -4.20 8.28 32.25
N LEU A 183 -4.22 8.82 31.04
CA LEU A 183 -5.40 8.91 30.18
C LEU A 183 -5.46 7.75 29.21
N ASP A 184 -6.66 7.34 28.85
CA ASP A 184 -6.85 6.42 27.73
C ASP A 184 -6.43 7.11 26.45
N ALA A 185 -5.74 6.38 25.56
CA ALA A 185 -5.23 6.93 24.29
C ALA A 185 -6.33 6.97 23.23
N ILE A 186 -7.42 7.65 23.54
CA ILE A 186 -8.54 7.92 22.62
C ILE A 186 -8.71 9.44 22.44
N PRO A 187 -9.21 9.90 21.30
CA PRO A 187 -9.33 11.33 21.01
C PRO A 187 -10.03 12.16 22.10
N THR A 188 -11.10 11.66 22.71
CA THR A 188 -11.83 12.38 23.77
C THR A 188 -11.00 12.63 25.03
N GLU A 189 -10.14 11.69 25.42
CA GLU A 189 -9.32 11.84 26.62
C GLU A 189 -8.07 12.69 26.37
N LEU A 190 -7.49 12.63 25.19
CA LEU A 190 -6.28 13.37 24.81
C LEU A 190 -6.44 14.90 24.86
N GLU A 191 -7.67 15.42 24.84
CA GLU A 191 -7.92 16.86 25.07
C GLU A 191 -7.50 17.30 26.47
N LYS A 192 -7.42 16.38 27.43
CA LYS A 192 -7.06 16.64 28.83
C LYS A 192 -5.56 16.43 29.10
N ALA A 193 -4.81 15.94 28.12
CA ALA A 193 -3.40 15.62 28.30
C ALA A 193 -2.60 16.90 28.65
N ALA A 194 -1.77 16.82 29.65
CA ALA A 194 -0.90 17.91 30.12
C ALA A 194 0.58 17.58 29.94
N SER A 195 0.94 16.30 29.86
CA SER A 195 2.32 15.86 29.62
C SER A 195 2.36 14.47 28.99
N ILE A 196 3.49 14.16 28.40
CA ILE A 196 3.80 12.85 27.79
C ILE A 196 5.02 12.27 28.51
N VAL A 197 4.89 11.03 28.97
CA VAL A 197 5.99 10.27 29.56
C VAL A 197 6.47 9.21 28.59
N THR A 198 7.74 9.28 28.23
CA THR A 198 8.39 8.29 27.38
C THR A 198 8.83 7.08 28.18
N PRO A 199 8.63 5.84 27.68
CA PRO A 199 9.09 4.63 28.39
C PRO A 199 10.61 4.60 28.48
N LYS A 200 11.13 4.23 29.69
CA LYS A 200 12.57 4.33 30.02
C LYS A 200 13.48 3.37 29.26
N ASN A 201 12.97 2.21 28.85
CA ASN A 201 13.76 1.11 28.27
C ASN A 201 13.24 0.67 26.89
N LEU A 202 12.65 1.59 26.11
CA LEU A 202 12.14 1.26 24.81
C LEU A 202 13.30 1.18 23.80
N SER A 203 13.64 -0.03 23.38
CA SER A 203 14.56 -0.26 22.25
C SER A 203 13.73 -0.38 20.97
N LEU A 204 13.76 0.62 20.14
CA LEU A 204 12.99 0.66 18.91
C LEU A 204 13.78 0.03 17.74
N PRO A 205 13.12 -0.84 16.94
CA PRO A 205 13.64 -1.19 15.63
C PRO A 205 13.67 0.03 14.71
N ARG A 206 14.30 -0.08 13.54
CA ARG A 206 14.25 0.99 12.53
C ARG A 206 12.87 1.04 11.90
N PHE A 207 12.20 2.19 11.97
CA PHE A 207 10.89 2.41 11.37
C PHE A 207 11.00 3.08 10.01
N THR A 208 10.40 2.46 9.00
CA THR A 208 10.15 3.05 7.68
C THR A 208 8.65 3.01 7.42
N VAL A 209 8.06 4.14 7.07
CA VAL A 209 6.62 4.29 6.88
C VAL A 209 6.33 4.56 5.41
N ALA A 210 5.53 3.70 4.79
CA ALA A 210 5.04 3.90 3.43
C ALA A 210 3.89 4.92 3.43
N CYS A 211 4.12 6.07 2.79
CA CYS A 211 3.20 7.19 2.78
C CYS A 211 3.21 7.90 1.43
N ASP A 212 2.10 7.83 0.69
CA ASP A 212 1.97 8.43 -0.65
C ASP A 212 1.26 9.79 -0.66
N VAL A 213 0.85 10.28 0.52
CA VAL A 213 0.26 11.61 0.66
C VAL A 213 1.26 12.58 1.27
N THR A 214 1.16 13.85 0.91
CA THR A 214 2.07 14.91 1.36
C THR A 214 1.41 15.89 2.33
N ASN A 215 0.17 15.62 2.75
CA ASN A 215 -0.58 16.49 3.65
C ASN A 215 0.16 16.72 4.97
N PRO A 216 0.29 17.96 5.44
CA PRO A 216 0.77 18.27 6.79
C PRO A 216 -0.26 17.78 7.83
N LEU A 217 0.12 17.80 9.10
CA LEU A 217 -0.78 17.41 10.17
C LEU A 217 -1.98 18.33 10.30
N LEU A 218 -1.74 19.63 10.25
CA LEU A 218 -2.70 20.70 10.60
C LEU A 218 -3.03 21.61 9.41
N GLY A 219 -4.08 22.41 9.58
CA GLY A 219 -4.47 23.46 8.65
C GLY A 219 -5.44 23.01 7.54
N PRO A 220 -5.68 23.86 6.54
CA PRO A 220 -6.66 23.58 5.48
C PRO A 220 -6.38 22.33 4.65
N LEU A 221 -5.10 21.95 4.54
CA LEU A 221 -4.64 20.73 3.89
C LEU A 221 -4.29 19.63 4.90
N GLY A 222 -4.57 19.83 6.18
CA GLY A 222 -4.28 18.91 7.27
C GLY A 222 -5.19 17.69 7.29
N CYS A 223 -4.80 16.71 8.10
CA CYS A 223 -5.46 15.40 8.15
C CYS A 223 -6.94 15.48 8.54
N THR A 224 -7.28 16.34 9.50
CA THR A 224 -8.66 16.47 9.99
C THR A 224 -9.57 17.03 8.90
N THR A 225 -9.13 18.10 8.23
CA THR A 225 -9.91 18.77 7.19
C THR A 225 -10.12 17.87 5.97
N ILE A 226 -9.06 17.23 5.50
CA ILE A 226 -9.09 16.48 4.23
C ILE A 226 -9.66 15.08 4.43
N TYR A 227 -9.26 14.37 5.48
CA TYR A 227 -9.59 12.94 5.65
C TYR A 227 -10.58 12.68 6.79
N GLY A 228 -10.91 13.69 7.61
CA GLY A 228 -11.83 13.55 8.72
C GLY A 228 -13.25 13.14 8.32
N PRO A 229 -13.86 13.75 7.28
CA PRO A 229 -15.24 13.45 6.88
C PRO A 229 -15.45 11.96 6.53
N GLN A 230 -14.55 11.33 5.81
CA GLN A 230 -14.65 9.90 5.47
C GLN A 230 -14.54 8.96 6.69
N LYS A 231 -14.03 9.47 7.82
CA LYS A 231 -13.90 8.75 9.11
C LYS A 231 -15.06 9.05 10.07
N GLY A 232 -16.05 9.80 9.60
CA GLY A 232 -17.24 10.15 10.39
C GLY A 232 -17.11 11.42 11.20
N ILE A 233 -16.08 12.25 11.01
CA ILE A 233 -15.98 13.54 11.65
C ILE A 233 -17.00 14.48 11.00
N LEU A 234 -17.94 14.99 11.81
CA LEU A 234 -18.96 15.92 11.35
C LEU A 234 -18.35 17.31 11.11
N PRO A 235 -18.94 18.14 10.22
CA PRO A 235 -18.44 19.50 9.96
C PRO A 235 -18.25 20.33 11.22
N ASP A 236 -19.18 20.25 12.17
CA ASP A 236 -19.16 21.01 13.44
C ASP A 236 -18.04 20.55 14.39
N ASP A 237 -17.56 19.29 14.25
CA ASP A 237 -16.50 18.70 15.07
C ASP A 237 -15.09 18.93 14.50
N LEU A 238 -14.95 19.30 13.22
CA LEU A 238 -13.65 19.48 12.57
C LEU A 238 -12.73 20.40 13.38
N SER A 239 -13.22 21.57 13.80
CA SER A 239 -12.43 22.54 14.58
C SER A 239 -11.95 21.96 15.92
N ARG A 240 -12.75 21.13 16.58
CA ARG A 240 -12.38 20.51 17.86
C ARG A 240 -11.32 19.42 17.68
N HIS A 241 -11.45 18.58 16.65
CA HIS A 241 -10.42 17.61 16.30
C HIS A 241 -9.10 18.28 15.94
N GLU A 242 -9.14 19.38 15.17
CA GLU A 242 -7.96 20.17 14.80
C GLU A 242 -7.26 20.77 16.03
N LYS A 243 -8.02 21.38 16.95
CA LYS A 243 -7.49 21.94 18.20
C LYS A 243 -6.81 20.87 19.07
N ARG A 244 -7.37 19.68 19.14
CA ARG A 244 -6.79 18.55 19.86
C ARG A 244 -5.44 18.12 19.28
N LEU A 245 -5.32 18.02 17.95
CA LEU A 245 -4.04 17.72 17.32
C LEU A 245 -3.03 18.87 17.49
N THR A 246 -3.49 20.11 17.42
CA THR A 246 -2.66 21.29 17.73
C THR A 246 -2.13 21.24 19.18
N HIS A 247 -2.98 20.82 20.12
CA HIS A 247 -2.60 20.62 21.51
C HIS A 247 -1.55 19.51 21.65
N LEU A 248 -1.73 18.39 20.97
CA LEU A 248 -0.75 17.30 20.93
C LEU A 248 0.61 17.77 20.41
N VAL A 249 0.64 18.56 19.32
CA VAL A 249 1.87 19.19 18.82
C VAL A 249 2.53 20.04 19.89
N GLY A 250 1.75 20.83 20.65
CA GLY A 250 2.26 21.61 21.76
C GLY A 250 2.95 20.78 22.85
N LEU A 251 2.40 19.61 23.18
CA LEU A 251 2.96 18.70 24.18
C LEU A 251 4.29 18.04 23.73
N THR A 252 4.53 17.94 22.43
CA THR A 252 5.74 17.33 21.86
C THR A 252 6.87 18.36 21.59
N GLY A 253 6.66 19.62 21.94
CA GLY A 253 7.66 20.68 21.87
C GLY A 253 8.12 21.04 20.44
N ASP A 254 9.36 21.49 20.30
CA ASP A 254 9.92 21.93 19.01
C ASP A 254 10.03 20.80 17.99
N HIS A 255 10.34 19.60 18.45
CA HIS A 255 10.39 18.42 17.59
C HIS A 255 9.03 18.15 16.95
N GLY A 256 7.95 18.21 17.74
CA GLY A 256 6.59 18.04 17.22
C GLY A 256 6.16 19.17 16.29
N ARG A 257 6.53 20.42 16.56
CA ARG A 257 6.26 21.54 15.64
C ARG A 257 6.90 21.31 14.27
N THR A 258 8.15 20.91 14.25
CA THR A 258 8.86 20.58 13.00
C THR A 258 8.25 19.37 12.28
N ALA A 259 7.87 18.34 13.03
CA ALA A 259 7.27 17.13 12.47
C ALA A 259 5.88 17.37 11.88
N ALA A 260 5.07 18.26 12.48
CA ALA A 260 3.71 18.55 12.03
C ALA A 260 3.64 19.13 10.60
N ASP A 261 4.68 19.85 10.19
CA ASP A 261 4.77 20.48 8.86
C ASP A 261 5.43 19.57 7.82
N GLN A 262 5.96 18.41 8.22
CA GLN A 262 6.59 17.48 7.27
C GLN A 262 5.54 16.89 6.31
N PRO A 263 5.90 16.72 5.02
CA PRO A 263 5.06 16.00 4.08
C PRO A 263 4.73 14.59 4.60
N GLY A 264 3.43 14.27 4.65
CA GLY A 264 2.95 12.98 5.15
C GLY A 264 2.65 12.94 6.66
N ALA A 265 2.96 13.98 7.42
CA ALA A 265 2.60 14.04 8.84
C ALA A 265 1.09 13.89 9.09
N GLY A 266 0.26 14.40 8.18
CA GLY A 266 -1.19 14.26 8.23
C GLY A 266 -1.72 12.91 7.77
N ALA A 267 -0.90 12.05 7.20
CA ALA A 267 -1.35 10.74 6.75
C ALA A 267 -1.98 9.94 7.89
N ALA A 268 -3.03 9.18 7.55
CA ALA A 268 -3.71 8.29 8.50
C ALA A 268 -4.22 8.98 9.78
N GLY A 269 -4.75 10.22 9.66
CA GLY A 269 -5.25 10.97 10.81
C GLY A 269 -4.16 11.37 11.80
N GLY A 270 -2.99 11.69 11.28
CA GLY A 270 -1.82 12.08 12.04
C GLY A 270 -0.95 10.92 12.52
N LEU A 271 -1.21 9.67 12.09
CA LEU A 271 -0.31 8.56 12.40
C LEU A 271 1.09 8.80 11.83
N GLY A 272 1.20 9.43 10.62
CA GLY A 272 2.47 9.88 10.08
C GLY A 272 3.25 10.76 11.05
N PHE A 273 2.59 11.76 11.66
CA PHE A 273 3.16 12.59 12.71
C PHE A 273 3.59 11.76 13.94
N GLY A 274 2.72 10.85 14.42
CA GLY A 274 3.04 9.97 15.54
C GLY A 274 4.29 9.13 15.27
N CYS A 275 4.42 8.59 14.06
CA CYS A 275 5.61 7.83 13.65
C CYS A 275 6.88 8.68 13.68
N LEU A 276 6.81 9.93 13.22
CA LEU A 276 7.95 10.86 13.25
C LEU A 276 8.37 11.18 14.70
N VAL A 277 7.40 11.53 15.55
CA VAL A 277 7.67 12.05 16.89
C VAL A 277 8.00 10.97 17.91
N PHE A 278 7.24 9.87 17.93
CA PHE A 278 7.38 8.84 18.96
C PHE A 278 8.41 7.77 18.59
N PHE A 279 8.62 7.52 17.29
CA PHE A 279 9.46 6.40 16.83
C PHE A 279 10.63 6.81 15.94
N ASN A 280 10.83 8.12 15.73
CA ASN A 280 11.89 8.64 14.85
C ASN A 280 11.87 7.96 13.46
N ALA A 281 10.67 7.72 12.94
CA ALA A 281 10.46 7.01 11.70
C ALA A 281 10.86 7.86 10.48
N ARG A 282 11.19 7.18 9.37
CA ARG A 282 11.36 7.80 8.07
C ARG A 282 10.10 7.58 7.22
N LEU A 283 9.47 8.65 6.75
CA LEU A 283 8.39 8.57 5.78
C LEU A 283 8.99 8.48 4.36
N VAL A 284 8.51 7.53 3.56
CA VAL A 284 8.96 7.31 2.19
C VAL A 284 7.76 7.02 1.30
N ARG A 285 7.89 7.26 -0.01
CA ARG A 285 6.85 6.88 -0.96
C ARG A 285 6.73 5.35 -1.00
N GLY A 286 5.50 4.85 -0.98
CA GLY A 286 5.24 3.42 -0.91
C GLY A 286 5.82 2.65 -2.08
N PHE A 287 5.62 3.12 -3.31
CA PHE A 287 6.20 2.47 -4.48
C PHE A 287 7.73 2.43 -4.45
N ASP A 288 8.39 3.53 -4.05
CA ASP A 288 9.86 3.58 -3.99
C ASP A 288 10.39 2.55 -2.98
N LEU A 289 9.72 2.44 -1.83
CA LEU A 289 10.05 1.44 -0.81
C LEU A 289 9.89 0.00 -1.33
N VAL A 290 8.76 -0.29 -1.99
CA VAL A 290 8.50 -1.60 -2.58
C VAL A 290 9.52 -1.93 -3.67
N ALA A 291 9.83 -0.98 -4.54
CA ALA A 291 10.80 -1.13 -5.62
C ALA A 291 12.21 -1.44 -5.09
N ASP A 292 12.63 -0.77 -4.00
CA ASP A 292 13.93 -1.01 -3.35
C ASP A 292 13.99 -2.41 -2.73
N ILE A 293 12.97 -2.81 -1.96
CA ILE A 293 12.93 -4.11 -1.28
C ILE A 293 12.90 -5.26 -2.28
N LEU A 294 12.11 -5.14 -3.34
CA LEU A 294 11.98 -6.14 -4.39
C LEU A 294 13.14 -6.12 -5.38
N GLN A 295 14.09 -5.20 -5.26
CA GLN A 295 15.15 -4.96 -6.25
C GLN A 295 14.58 -4.85 -7.67
N LEU A 296 13.47 -4.11 -7.79
CA LEU A 296 12.67 -4.01 -9.01
C LEU A 296 13.49 -3.47 -10.19
N ASP A 297 14.45 -2.57 -9.92
CA ASP A 297 15.37 -2.04 -10.94
C ASP A 297 16.16 -3.16 -11.62
N ALA A 298 16.77 -4.05 -10.85
CA ALA A 298 17.52 -5.19 -11.38
C ALA A 298 16.61 -6.19 -12.11
N ALA A 299 15.38 -6.40 -11.61
CA ALA A 299 14.42 -7.28 -12.25
C ALA A 299 13.93 -6.72 -13.60
N VAL A 300 13.72 -5.41 -13.70
CA VAL A 300 13.39 -4.73 -14.95
C VAL A 300 14.55 -4.81 -15.94
N GLN A 301 15.77 -4.59 -15.50
CA GLN A 301 16.96 -4.72 -16.38
C GLN A 301 17.09 -6.13 -16.95
N TRP A 302 16.79 -7.16 -16.16
CA TRP A 302 16.82 -8.55 -16.58
C TRP A 302 15.77 -8.89 -17.63
N ALA A 303 14.59 -8.24 -17.62
CA ALA A 303 13.47 -8.57 -18.48
C ALA A 303 13.65 -8.05 -19.91
N ASP A 304 13.04 -8.74 -20.88
CA ASP A 304 12.81 -8.26 -22.25
C ASP A 304 11.45 -7.58 -22.38
N LEU A 305 10.46 -8.08 -21.61
CA LEU A 305 9.10 -7.55 -21.50
C LEU A 305 8.72 -7.39 -20.04
N VAL A 306 8.19 -6.23 -19.69
CA VAL A 306 7.64 -5.95 -18.36
C VAL A 306 6.12 -5.84 -18.46
N ILE A 307 5.42 -6.68 -17.72
CA ILE A 307 3.95 -6.69 -17.63
C ILE A 307 3.56 -6.13 -16.28
N THR A 308 2.72 -5.10 -16.29
CA THR A 308 2.14 -4.52 -15.08
C THR A 308 0.61 -4.49 -15.17
N GLY A 309 -0.08 -3.99 -14.14
CA GLY A 309 -1.54 -3.85 -14.18
C GLY A 309 -2.16 -3.60 -12.83
N GLU A 310 -3.42 -3.17 -12.87
CA GLU A 310 -4.28 -2.95 -11.70
C GLU A 310 -5.77 -3.04 -12.08
N GLY A 311 -6.66 -3.00 -11.06
CA GLY A 311 -8.11 -3.10 -11.30
C GLY A 311 -8.69 -1.98 -12.17
N LYS A 312 -8.18 -0.75 -12.08
CA LYS A 312 -8.64 0.40 -12.86
C LYS A 312 -7.44 1.27 -13.25
N LEU A 313 -7.18 1.39 -14.55
CA LEU A 313 -6.23 2.36 -15.08
C LEU A 313 -6.96 3.66 -15.44
N ASP A 314 -6.61 4.73 -14.75
CA ASP A 314 -7.16 6.07 -14.92
C ASP A 314 -6.06 7.16 -14.80
N SER A 315 -6.47 8.41 -14.87
CA SER A 315 -5.56 9.56 -14.74
C SER A 315 -4.85 9.60 -13.38
N GLN A 316 -5.45 9.05 -12.32
CA GLN A 316 -4.82 8.94 -11.01
C GLN A 316 -3.72 7.87 -10.98
N SER A 317 -3.82 6.85 -11.83
CA SER A 317 -2.78 5.82 -11.96
C SER A 317 -1.43 6.42 -12.33
N CYS A 318 -1.41 7.50 -13.12
CA CYS A 318 -0.20 8.24 -13.50
C CYS A 318 0.38 9.14 -12.38
N GLN A 319 -0.29 9.26 -11.23
CA GLN A 319 0.15 10.10 -10.12
C GLN A 319 0.98 9.36 -9.07
N GLY A 320 1.79 8.38 -9.51
CA GLY A 320 2.75 7.70 -8.63
C GLY A 320 2.29 6.36 -8.09
N LYS A 321 1.19 5.77 -8.63
CA LYS A 321 0.79 4.41 -8.28
C LYS A 321 1.78 3.38 -8.83
N ALA A 322 1.77 2.18 -8.23
CA ALA A 322 2.72 1.12 -8.52
C ALA A 322 2.79 0.73 -10.02
N PRO A 323 1.69 0.53 -10.76
CA PRO A 323 1.79 0.18 -12.18
C PRO A 323 2.50 1.23 -13.03
N HIS A 324 2.26 2.51 -12.75
CA HIS A 324 2.93 3.61 -13.47
C HIS A 324 4.42 3.67 -13.11
N GLY A 325 4.76 3.49 -11.83
CA GLY A 325 6.16 3.41 -11.39
C GLY A 325 6.92 2.27 -12.08
N VAL A 326 6.30 1.10 -12.23
CA VAL A 326 6.85 -0.04 -12.99
C VAL A 326 7.06 0.32 -14.46
N ALA A 327 6.06 0.93 -15.12
CA ALA A 327 6.15 1.34 -16.51
C ALA A 327 7.25 2.38 -16.73
N GLN A 328 7.35 3.40 -15.87
CA GLN A 328 8.41 4.40 -15.92
C GLN A 328 9.80 3.80 -15.72
N LEU A 329 9.93 2.83 -14.79
CA LEU A 329 11.19 2.14 -14.57
C LEU A 329 11.60 1.35 -15.82
N ALA A 330 10.67 0.65 -16.46
CA ALA A 330 10.90 -0.07 -17.68
C ALA A 330 11.31 0.87 -18.86
N GLN A 331 10.63 2.01 -18.99
CA GLN A 331 10.97 3.03 -19.99
C GLN A 331 12.38 3.58 -19.78
N ARG A 332 12.80 3.86 -18.53
CA ARG A 332 14.17 4.30 -18.22
C ARG A 332 15.24 3.31 -18.69
N HIS A 333 14.94 2.02 -18.62
CA HIS A 333 15.82 0.95 -19.09
C HIS A 333 15.59 0.54 -20.55
N GLY A 334 14.73 1.26 -21.28
CA GLY A 334 14.43 0.98 -22.69
C GLY A 334 13.74 -0.38 -22.91
N LYS A 335 13.02 -0.88 -21.88
CA LYS A 335 12.32 -2.17 -21.94
C LYS A 335 10.91 -1.99 -22.51
N SER A 336 10.44 -3.01 -23.22
CA SER A 336 9.05 -3.08 -23.65
C SER A 336 8.11 -3.27 -22.45
N THR A 337 6.96 -2.58 -22.48
CA THR A 337 5.93 -2.69 -21.45
C THR A 337 4.59 -3.10 -22.03
N ALA A 338 3.75 -3.72 -21.20
CA ALA A 338 2.33 -3.92 -21.41
C ALA A 338 1.58 -3.84 -20.08
N ALA A 339 0.33 -3.41 -20.12
CA ALA A 339 -0.49 -3.38 -18.92
C ALA A 339 -1.80 -4.16 -19.09
N PHE A 340 -2.26 -4.78 -17.99
CA PHE A 340 -3.58 -5.39 -17.89
C PHE A 340 -4.42 -4.63 -16.88
N CYS A 341 -5.69 -4.37 -17.20
CA CYS A 341 -6.58 -3.70 -16.26
C CYS A 341 -8.00 -4.26 -16.32
N GLY A 342 -8.72 -4.13 -15.19
CA GLY A 342 -10.15 -4.42 -15.14
C GLY A 342 -10.93 -3.41 -15.96
N PHE A 343 -10.62 -2.14 -15.82
CA PHE A 343 -11.25 -1.02 -16.52
C PHE A 343 -10.20 -0.03 -17.01
N LEU A 344 -10.32 0.41 -18.27
CA LEU A 344 -9.49 1.45 -18.87
C LEU A 344 -10.29 2.74 -19.10
N GLU A 345 -9.89 3.82 -18.43
CA GLU A 345 -10.57 5.13 -18.59
C GLU A 345 -10.38 5.74 -19.98
N SER A 346 -9.15 5.68 -20.51
CA SER A 346 -8.80 6.25 -21.80
C SER A 346 -7.65 5.49 -22.47
N ARG A 347 -7.73 5.32 -23.79
CA ARG A 347 -6.62 4.76 -24.60
C ARG A 347 -5.37 5.67 -24.63
N GLU A 348 -5.48 6.91 -24.24
CA GLU A 348 -4.31 7.81 -24.14
C GLU A 348 -3.28 7.31 -23.13
N LEU A 349 -3.71 6.54 -22.13
CA LEU A 349 -2.84 5.90 -21.14
C LEU A 349 -1.87 4.88 -21.75
N GLU A 350 -2.13 4.38 -22.95
CA GLU A 350 -1.18 3.51 -23.67
C GLU A 350 0.18 4.20 -23.96
N LYS A 351 0.23 5.54 -23.95
CA LYS A 351 1.49 6.29 -24.04
C LYS A 351 2.41 6.06 -22.85
N GLU A 352 1.82 5.84 -21.69
CA GLU A 352 2.54 5.65 -20.43
C GLU A 352 2.85 4.16 -20.16
N PHE A 353 1.93 3.27 -20.52
CA PHE A 353 1.98 1.85 -20.16
C PHE A 353 2.35 0.90 -21.30
N GLY A 354 2.48 1.39 -22.55
CA GLY A 354 2.50 0.54 -23.72
C GLY A 354 1.11 -0.03 -24.03
N PRO A 355 1.00 -1.15 -24.77
CA PRO A 355 -0.28 -1.79 -25.04
C PRO A 355 -1.04 -2.12 -23.76
N VAL A 356 -2.33 -1.73 -23.70
CA VAL A 356 -3.19 -1.99 -22.55
C VAL A 356 -4.30 -2.99 -22.91
N CYS A 357 -4.38 -4.07 -22.17
CA CYS A 357 -5.41 -5.09 -22.27
C CYS A 357 -6.48 -4.89 -21.19
N GLU A 358 -7.64 -4.34 -21.54
CA GLU A 358 -8.81 -4.30 -20.67
C GLU A 358 -9.47 -5.68 -20.64
N ILE A 359 -9.65 -6.25 -19.45
CA ILE A 359 -10.23 -7.59 -19.28
C ILE A 359 -11.74 -7.59 -19.01
N ARG A 360 -12.36 -6.43 -18.82
CA ARG A 360 -13.78 -6.29 -18.56
C ARG A 360 -14.62 -6.75 -19.74
N ASP A 361 -15.71 -7.48 -19.45
CA ASP A 361 -16.78 -7.74 -20.39
C ASP A 361 -17.93 -6.73 -20.15
N PRO A 362 -18.20 -5.84 -21.12
CA PRO A 362 -19.22 -4.82 -20.95
C PRO A 362 -20.68 -5.41 -20.85
N LYS A 363 -20.85 -6.69 -21.15
CA LYS A 363 -22.15 -7.39 -21.04
C LYS A 363 -22.44 -7.89 -19.64
N LEU A 364 -21.43 -7.94 -18.76
CA LEU A 364 -21.55 -8.41 -17.40
C LEU A 364 -21.59 -7.24 -16.42
N SER A 365 -22.21 -7.45 -15.27
CA SER A 365 -22.15 -6.51 -14.14
C SER A 365 -20.71 -6.35 -13.62
N ILE A 366 -20.46 -5.32 -12.82
CA ILE A 366 -19.15 -5.12 -12.17
C ILE A 366 -18.82 -6.31 -11.29
N GLU A 367 -19.77 -6.80 -10.51
CA GLU A 367 -19.60 -7.92 -9.60
C GLU A 367 -19.23 -9.23 -10.33
N GLU A 368 -19.95 -9.55 -11.41
CA GLU A 368 -19.64 -10.72 -12.25
C GLU A 368 -18.26 -10.62 -12.91
N ASN A 369 -17.87 -9.43 -13.35
CA ASN A 369 -16.53 -9.19 -13.89
C ASN A 369 -15.45 -9.41 -12.81
N MET A 370 -15.67 -8.92 -11.58
CA MET A 370 -14.75 -9.11 -10.45
C MET A 370 -14.62 -10.58 -10.07
N GLN A 371 -15.70 -11.34 -9.98
CA GLN A 371 -15.71 -12.79 -9.70
C GLN A 371 -14.94 -13.59 -10.75
N GLN A 372 -14.97 -13.17 -12.02
CA GLN A 372 -14.28 -13.81 -13.12
C GLN A 372 -12.86 -13.25 -13.37
N GLY A 373 -12.40 -12.31 -12.58
CA GLY A 373 -11.17 -11.54 -12.80
C GLY A 373 -9.95 -12.41 -13.11
N ALA A 374 -9.68 -13.44 -12.32
CA ALA A 374 -8.55 -14.35 -12.52
C ALA A 374 -8.60 -15.08 -13.86
N ASN A 375 -9.78 -15.59 -14.25
CA ASN A 375 -9.93 -16.34 -15.50
C ASN A 375 -9.77 -15.43 -16.72
N ARG A 376 -10.32 -14.21 -16.62
CA ARG A 376 -10.22 -13.21 -17.69
C ARG A 376 -8.80 -12.72 -17.87
N LEU A 377 -8.12 -12.45 -16.77
CA LEU A 377 -6.71 -12.02 -16.78
C LEU A 377 -5.81 -13.11 -17.38
N ARG A 378 -6.03 -14.37 -17.01
CA ARG A 378 -5.35 -15.54 -17.58
C ARG A 378 -5.57 -15.65 -19.09
N SER A 379 -6.82 -15.51 -19.54
CA SER A 379 -7.16 -15.60 -20.97
C SER A 379 -6.56 -14.45 -21.77
N ALA A 380 -6.62 -13.22 -21.24
CA ALA A 380 -6.05 -12.05 -21.88
C ALA A 380 -4.52 -12.16 -21.99
N ALA A 381 -3.84 -12.65 -20.95
CA ALA A 381 -2.39 -12.87 -20.98
C ALA A 381 -1.98 -13.92 -22.05
N ALA A 382 -2.73 -15.02 -22.15
CA ALA A 382 -2.48 -16.02 -23.19
C ALA A 382 -2.66 -15.45 -24.60
N GLN A 383 -3.71 -14.65 -24.83
CA GLN A 383 -3.97 -14.01 -26.12
C GLN A 383 -2.91 -12.96 -26.47
N PHE A 384 -2.45 -12.19 -25.49
CA PHE A 384 -1.44 -11.18 -25.65
C PHE A 384 -0.09 -11.75 -26.02
N ILE A 385 0.34 -12.86 -25.36
CA ILE A 385 1.68 -13.41 -25.56
C ILE A 385 1.79 -14.27 -26.82
N ALA A 386 0.72 -14.91 -27.28
CA ALA A 386 0.73 -15.84 -28.40
C ALA A 386 1.41 -15.29 -29.67
N PRO A 387 1.08 -14.07 -30.17
CA PRO A 387 1.74 -13.51 -31.37
C PRO A 387 3.19 -13.09 -31.14
N LEU A 388 3.63 -12.95 -29.88
CA LEU A 388 5.02 -12.61 -29.54
C LEU A 388 5.91 -13.85 -29.51
N ILE A 389 5.37 -15.00 -29.16
CA ILE A 389 6.06 -16.31 -29.16
C ILE A 389 6.07 -16.91 -30.58
N PHE A 390 4.98 -16.73 -31.34
CA PHE A 390 4.84 -17.19 -32.72
C PHE A 390 4.59 -16.00 -33.63
N PRO A 391 5.63 -15.25 -34.04
CA PRO A 391 5.43 -14.21 -35.04
C PRO A 391 4.92 -14.87 -36.32
N SER A 392 3.74 -14.41 -36.77
CA SER A 392 3.19 -14.85 -38.07
C SER A 392 4.21 -14.52 -39.15
N THR A 393 4.65 -15.52 -39.87
CA THR A 393 5.56 -15.44 -41.03
C THR A 393 5.00 -14.55 -42.11
#